data_a79cc1487631a54869f65984529b2633
#
_entry.id   a79cc1487631a54869f65984529b2633
#
_cell.length_a   1.000
_cell.length_b   1.000
_cell.length_c   1.000
_cell.angle_alpha   90.00
_cell.angle_beta   90.00
_cell.angle_gamma   90.00
#
_symmetry.space_group_name_H-M   'P 1'
#
loop_
_entity.id
_entity.type
_entity.pdbx_description
1 polymer ?
#
loop_
_entity_poly.entity_id
_entity_poly.type
_entity_poly.pdbx_seq_one_letter_code
_entity_poly.pdbx_strand_id
1 'polypeptide(L)'
;MVRTLLVRDDALGWQELAAQLAGCSGITAVQLAADLATAAQLAVTWRPDLVVLGAGLLREPLDPALGELVQRAPSVLLARALPVQLVATLLNSGLPLRGVLTWDDLDRALLPAVVALLTQSPLLLAGPTAAAQLAALWRERVGRPRLSPAEERLLPLLAEWDLTYAAIAGRLGVAPATVKARVRRLAHKLGVTPGRGAVVEAARQRGLLAP
;
A
#
# COMPACT_ATOMS: atom_id res chain seq x y z
N MET A 1 -22.98 7.54 19.29
CA MET A 1 -22.06 7.25 20.43
C MET A 1 -21.18 6.08 20.02
N VAL A 2 -19.85 6.24 20.06
CA VAL A 2 -18.88 5.32 19.44
C VAL A 2 -18.00 4.67 20.51
N ARG A 3 -17.92 3.34 20.51
CA ARG A 3 -16.96 2.56 21.30
C ARG A 3 -15.76 2.25 20.42
N THR A 4 -14.59 2.69 20.80
CA THR A 4 -13.37 2.55 20.01
C THR A 4 -12.41 1.56 20.66
N LEU A 5 -11.99 0.55 19.91
CA LEU A 5 -10.97 -0.41 20.31
C LEU A 5 -9.66 -0.06 19.61
N LEU A 6 -8.62 0.16 20.38
CA LEU A 6 -7.26 0.35 19.89
C LEU A 6 -6.51 -0.96 20.04
N VAL A 7 -5.91 -1.44 18.95
CA VAL A 7 -5.05 -2.64 18.95
C VAL A 7 -3.64 -2.19 18.65
N ARG A 8 -2.84 -2.15 19.72
CA ARG A 8 -1.48 -1.60 19.66
C ARG A 8 -0.52 -2.56 18.95
N ASP A 9 0.43 -1.96 18.27
CA ASP A 9 1.69 -2.57 17.90
C ASP A 9 2.82 -2.07 18.83
N ASP A 10 4.06 -2.25 18.43
CA ASP A 10 5.24 -1.79 19.18
C ASP A 10 5.45 -0.26 19.11
N ALA A 11 4.59 0.48 18.43
CA ALA A 11 4.70 1.94 18.32
C ALA A 11 4.36 2.63 19.65
N LEU A 12 5.04 3.74 19.92
CA LEU A 12 4.72 4.60 21.06
C LEU A 12 3.51 5.48 20.75
N GLY A 13 2.84 5.97 21.81
CA GLY A 13 1.75 6.96 21.69
C GLY A 13 0.34 6.39 21.82
N TRP A 14 0.16 5.08 21.93
CA TRP A 14 -1.17 4.46 22.02
C TRP A 14 -1.98 4.89 23.24
N GLN A 15 -1.33 5.10 24.41
CA GLN A 15 -2.01 5.58 25.61
C GLN A 15 -2.45 7.03 25.47
N GLU A 16 -1.60 7.86 24.84
CA GLU A 16 -1.93 9.24 24.55
C GLU A 16 -3.11 9.34 23.58
N LEU A 17 -3.09 8.54 22.51
CA LEU A 17 -4.21 8.45 21.56
C LEU A 17 -5.49 8.01 22.27
N ALA A 18 -5.43 7.01 23.16
CA ALA A 18 -6.59 6.57 23.93
C ALA A 18 -7.16 7.70 24.79
N ALA A 19 -6.30 8.47 25.46
CA ALA A 19 -6.73 9.61 26.27
C ALA A 19 -7.32 10.74 25.42
N GLN A 20 -6.75 11.02 24.26
CA GLN A 20 -7.28 12.01 23.31
C GLN A 20 -8.66 11.60 22.78
N LEU A 21 -8.81 10.34 22.36
CA LEU A 21 -10.09 9.80 21.88
C LEU A 21 -11.16 9.80 22.98
N ALA A 22 -10.81 9.43 24.21
CA ALA A 22 -11.75 9.46 25.34
C ALA A 22 -12.25 10.89 25.65
N GLY A 23 -11.48 11.92 25.31
CA GLY A 23 -11.89 13.33 25.42
C GLY A 23 -12.71 13.85 24.23
N CYS A 24 -12.89 13.07 23.17
CA CYS A 24 -13.64 13.51 21.99
C CYS A 24 -15.15 13.39 22.19
N SER A 25 -15.89 14.43 21.80
CA SER A 25 -17.36 14.37 21.75
C SER A 25 -17.83 13.28 20.79
N GLY A 26 -18.75 12.43 21.24
CA GLY A 26 -19.29 11.32 20.44
C GLY A 26 -18.63 9.97 20.70
N ILE A 27 -17.46 9.91 21.33
CA ILE A 27 -16.84 8.66 21.79
C ILE A 27 -17.32 8.38 23.21
N THR A 28 -17.88 7.20 23.42
CA THR A 28 -18.43 6.79 24.74
C THR A 28 -17.46 5.98 25.56
N ALA A 29 -16.61 5.22 24.91
CA ALA A 29 -15.59 4.43 25.60
C ALA A 29 -14.43 4.08 24.66
N VAL A 30 -13.24 4.00 25.23
CA VAL A 30 -12.02 3.55 24.52
C VAL A 30 -11.41 2.42 25.32
N GLN A 31 -11.08 1.32 24.63
CA GLN A 31 -10.31 0.22 25.20
C GLN A 31 -9.04 0.00 24.39
N LEU A 32 -7.99 -0.45 25.06
CA LEU A 32 -6.68 -0.74 24.46
C LEU A 32 -6.37 -2.23 24.62
N ALA A 33 -6.26 -2.92 23.51
CA ALA A 33 -5.79 -4.31 23.46
C ALA A 33 -4.28 -4.36 23.22
N ALA A 34 -3.60 -5.22 23.96
CA ALA A 34 -2.17 -5.38 23.86
C ALA A 34 -1.73 -6.22 22.64
N ASP A 35 -2.63 -7.06 22.15
CA ASP A 35 -2.41 -8.01 21.07
C ASP A 35 -3.72 -8.35 20.33
N LEU A 36 -3.60 -9.06 19.22
CA LEU A 36 -4.73 -9.47 18.39
C LEU A 36 -5.66 -10.46 19.09
N ALA A 37 -5.15 -11.35 19.95
CA ALA A 37 -5.98 -12.33 20.67
C ALA A 37 -6.92 -11.64 21.64
N THR A 38 -6.40 -10.69 22.42
CA THR A 38 -7.18 -9.82 23.31
C THR A 38 -8.19 -9.00 22.53
N ALA A 39 -7.78 -8.44 21.39
CA ALA A 39 -8.67 -7.64 20.54
C ALA A 39 -9.82 -8.47 19.97
N ALA A 40 -9.56 -9.70 19.52
CA ALA A 40 -10.59 -10.60 19.00
C ALA A 40 -11.64 -10.95 20.09
N GLN A 41 -11.19 -11.22 21.32
CA GLN A 41 -12.10 -11.43 22.45
C GLN A 41 -12.97 -10.20 22.75
N LEU A 42 -12.35 -9.01 22.78
CA LEU A 42 -13.06 -7.76 22.99
C LEU A 42 -14.05 -7.45 21.86
N ALA A 43 -13.71 -7.78 20.62
CA ALA A 43 -14.62 -7.62 19.49
C ALA A 43 -15.92 -8.42 19.65
N VAL A 44 -15.86 -9.58 20.28
CA VAL A 44 -17.03 -10.41 20.57
C VAL A 44 -17.82 -9.89 21.76
N THR A 45 -17.13 -9.63 22.87
CA THR A 45 -17.78 -9.32 24.16
C THR A 45 -18.19 -7.86 24.28
N TRP A 46 -17.36 -6.96 23.80
CA TRP A 46 -17.54 -5.51 23.94
C TRP A 46 -18.15 -4.84 22.70
N ARG A 47 -18.06 -5.49 21.52
CA ARG A 47 -18.62 -5.05 20.23
C ARG A 47 -18.27 -3.59 19.91
N PRO A 48 -17.01 -3.29 19.59
CA PRO A 48 -16.60 -1.94 19.23
C PRO A 48 -17.28 -1.47 17.94
N ASP A 49 -17.55 -0.17 17.87
CA ASP A 49 -18.08 0.48 16.66
C ASP A 49 -16.95 0.90 15.70
N LEU A 50 -15.73 1.00 16.22
CA LEU A 50 -14.51 1.31 15.46
C LEU A 50 -13.32 0.57 16.06
N VAL A 51 -12.47 0.01 15.18
CA VAL A 51 -11.19 -0.59 15.56
C VAL A 51 -10.06 0.20 14.90
N VAL A 52 -9.06 0.61 15.68
CA VAL A 52 -7.82 1.22 15.16
C VAL A 52 -6.69 0.23 15.36
N LEU A 53 -6.09 -0.18 14.26
CA LEU A 53 -5.06 -1.21 14.21
C LEU A 53 -3.68 -0.60 13.98
N GLY A 54 -2.70 -0.95 14.80
CA GLY A 54 -1.31 -0.63 14.54
C GLY A 54 -0.79 -1.34 13.30
N ALA A 55 -0.09 -0.63 12.44
CA ALA A 55 0.43 -1.18 11.19
C ALA A 55 1.46 -2.29 11.39
N GLY A 56 2.16 -2.32 12.51
CA GLY A 56 3.07 -3.41 12.88
C GLY A 56 2.41 -4.77 13.07
N LEU A 57 1.07 -4.82 13.17
CA LEU A 57 0.29 -6.07 13.21
C LEU A 57 0.14 -6.73 11.83
N LEU A 58 0.37 -5.99 10.73
CA LEU A 58 0.33 -6.48 9.36
C LEU A 58 1.67 -7.12 8.97
N ARG A 59 2.01 -8.24 9.59
CA ARG A 59 3.20 -9.05 9.27
C ARG A 59 2.79 -10.27 8.46
N GLU A 60 3.61 -10.67 7.50
CA GLU A 60 3.39 -11.90 6.74
C GLU A 60 4.04 -13.11 7.44
N PRO A 61 3.31 -14.25 7.55
CA PRO A 61 1.92 -14.44 7.16
C PRO A 61 0.95 -13.67 8.07
N LEU A 62 -0.16 -13.18 7.49
CA LEU A 62 -1.16 -12.45 8.27
C LEU A 62 -1.80 -13.36 9.32
N ASP A 63 -1.93 -12.84 10.54
CA ASP A 63 -2.62 -13.55 11.61
C ASP A 63 -4.12 -13.70 11.27
N PRO A 64 -4.67 -14.93 11.30
CA PRO A 64 -6.09 -15.16 11.04
C PRO A 64 -7.02 -14.32 11.94
N ALA A 65 -6.63 -14.08 13.19
CA ALA A 65 -7.39 -13.26 14.14
C ALA A 65 -7.59 -11.81 13.64
N LEU A 66 -6.64 -11.28 12.85
CA LEU A 66 -6.77 -9.97 12.23
C LEU A 66 -7.92 -9.98 11.21
N GLY A 67 -8.01 -11.01 10.36
CA GLY A 67 -9.08 -11.17 9.37
C GLY A 67 -10.45 -11.21 10.04
N GLU A 68 -10.60 -11.97 11.11
CA GLU A 68 -11.85 -12.04 11.88
C GLU A 68 -12.21 -10.71 12.53
N LEU A 69 -11.23 -10.01 13.08
CA LEU A 69 -11.43 -8.74 13.76
C LEU A 69 -11.98 -7.68 12.80
N VAL A 70 -11.36 -7.52 11.62
CA VAL A 70 -11.76 -6.51 10.63
C VAL A 70 -13.10 -6.81 9.94
N GLN A 71 -13.53 -8.07 9.94
CA GLN A 71 -14.86 -8.44 9.46
C GLN A 71 -15.96 -8.11 10.48
N ARG A 72 -15.64 -8.03 11.77
CA ARG A 72 -16.60 -7.81 12.84
C ARG A 72 -16.90 -6.33 13.10
N ALA A 73 -15.93 -5.46 12.85
CA ALA A 73 -16.08 -4.02 13.10
C ALA A 73 -15.33 -3.19 12.06
N PRO A 74 -15.82 -1.99 11.73
CA PRO A 74 -15.12 -1.02 10.90
C PRO A 74 -13.70 -0.80 11.42
N SER A 75 -12.70 -1.06 10.60
CA SER A 75 -11.30 -1.05 11.02
C SER A 75 -10.49 -0.06 10.22
N VAL A 76 -9.59 0.65 10.91
CA VAL A 76 -8.68 1.64 10.35
C VAL A 76 -7.25 1.26 10.71
N LEU A 77 -6.36 1.37 9.75
CA LEU A 77 -4.94 1.18 9.97
C LEU A 77 -4.29 2.49 10.38
N LEU A 78 -3.50 2.44 11.45
CA LEU A 78 -2.66 3.53 11.91
C LEU A 78 -1.18 3.15 11.77
N ALA A 79 -0.43 3.95 11.01
CA ALA A 79 0.98 3.73 10.72
C ALA A 79 1.83 4.96 11.06
N ARG A 80 3.13 4.78 11.34
CA ARG A 80 4.09 5.91 11.38
C ARG A 80 4.45 6.39 9.98
N ALA A 81 4.58 5.45 9.06
CA ALA A 81 4.83 5.67 7.65
C ALA A 81 4.20 4.53 6.84
N LEU A 82 4.02 4.75 5.56
CA LEU A 82 3.47 3.77 4.63
C LEU A 82 4.58 3.28 3.67
N PRO A 83 5.49 2.40 4.11
CA PRO A 83 6.50 1.83 3.23
C PRO A 83 5.85 0.95 2.15
N VAL A 84 6.55 0.78 1.02
CA VAL A 84 6.06 0.00 -0.14
C VAL A 84 5.59 -1.39 0.25
N GLN A 85 6.32 -2.07 1.14
CA GLN A 85 6.00 -3.41 1.61
C GLN A 85 4.65 -3.43 2.35
N LEU A 86 4.41 -2.49 3.25
CA LEU A 86 3.14 -2.37 3.97
C LEU A 86 1.99 -2.13 3.01
N VAL A 87 2.16 -1.21 2.04
CA VAL A 87 1.14 -0.94 1.03
C VAL A 87 0.88 -2.16 0.15
N ALA A 88 1.94 -2.91 -0.22
CA ALA A 88 1.79 -4.16 -0.95
C ALA A 88 1.01 -5.21 -0.16
N THR A 89 1.33 -5.40 1.13
CA THR A 89 0.60 -6.30 2.04
C THR A 89 -0.86 -5.88 2.17
N LEU A 90 -1.15 -4.59 2.35
CA LEU A 90 -2.52 -4.07 2.40
C LEU A 90 -3.31 -4.38 1.13
N LEU A 91 -2.73 -4.12 -0.04
CA LEU A 91 -3.39 -4.36 -1.32
C LEU A 91 -3.64 -5.84 -1.61
N ASN A 92 -2.75 -6.72 -1.14
CA ASN A 92 -2.83 -8.16 -1.36
C ASN A 92 -3.67 -8.87 -0.29
N SER A 93 -3.86 -8.26 0.88
CA SER A 93 -4.56 -8.89 2.01
C SER A 93 -6.06 -9.06 1.80
N GLY A 94 -6.68 -8.23 0.96
CA GLY A 94 -8.13 -8.19 0.80
C GLY A 94 -8.88 -7.77 2.08
N LEU A 95 -8.20 -7.23 3.09
CA LEU A 95 -8.80 -6.81 4.34
C LEU A 95 -9.78 -5.64 4.12
N PRO A 96 -11.02 -5.72 4.64
CA PRO A 96 -12.03 -4.68 4.45
C PRO A 96 -11.79 -3.48 5.39
N LEU A 97 -10.63 -2.83 5.25
CA LEU A 97 -10.32 -1.64 6.04
C LEU A 97 -11.15 -0.43 5.59
N ARG A 98 -11.57 0.38 6.55
CA ARG A 98 -12.31 1.64 6.32
C ARG A 98 -11.40 2.85 6.16
N GLY A 99 -10.14 2.73 6.53
CA GLY A 99 -9.20 3.83 6.39
C GLY A 99 -7.76 3.46 6.65
N VAL A 100 -6.90 4.34 6.19
CA VAL A 100 -5.46 4.33 6.47
C VAL A 100 -5.07 5.72 6.91
N LEU A 101 -4.47 5.81 8.09
CA LEU A 101 -4.00 7.06 8.70
C LEU A 101 -2.54 6.93 9.08
N THR A 102 -1.84 8.04 9.10
CA THR A 102 -0.55 8.13 9.77
C THR A 102 -0.69 8.84 11.11
N TRP A 103 0.31 8.70 11.99
CA TRP A 103 0.33 9.44 13.26
C TRP A 103 0.31 10.96 13.02
N ASP A 104 0.87 11.43 11.90
CA ASP A 104 0.88 12.84 11.51
C ASP A 104 -0.50 13.34 11.03
N ASP A 105 -1.43 12.42 10.69
CA ASP A 105 -2.81 12.74 10.35
C ASP A 105 -3.72 12.90 11.58
N LEU A 106 -3.22 12.57 12.78
CA LEU A 106 -3.98 12.61 14.03
C LEU A 106 -3.90 13.99 14.68
N ASP A 107 -4.46 15.00 14.02
CA ASP A 107 -4.67 16.30 14.65
C ASP A 107 -5.85 16.23 15.63
N ARG A 108 -5.62 16.69 16.85
CA ARG A 108 -6.62 16.73 17.93
C ARG A 108 -7.93 17.41 17.52
N ALA A 109 -7.85 18.42 16.67
CA ALA A 109 -9.02 19.15 16.18
C ALA A 109 -9.84 18.34 15.17
N LEU A 110 -9.20 17.44 14.41
CA LEU A 110 -9.84 16.64 13.35
C LEU A 110 -10.31 15.25 13.82
N LEU A 111 -9.80 14.76 14.95
CA LEU A 111 -10.11 13.42 15.48
C LEU A 111 -11.61 13.13 15.57
N PRO A 112 -12.48 14.00 16.11
CA PRO A 112 -13.93 13.75 16.18
C PRO A 112 -14.57 13.58 14.80
N ALA A 113 -14.16 14.41 13.83
CA ALA A 113 -14.67 14.33 12.46
C ALA A 113 -14.21 13.05 11.76
N VAL A 114 -12.95 12.66 11.95
CA VAL A 114 -12.38 11.41 11.42
C VAL A 114 -13.14 10.20 11.97
N VAL A 115 -13.37 10.14 13.27
CA VAL A 115 -14.13 9.04 13.91
C VAL A 115 -15.58 8.99 13.39
N ALA A 116 -16.23 10.13 13.26
CA ALA A 116 -17.60 10.20 12.72
C ALA A 116 -17.66 9.69 11.27
N LEU A 117 -16.73 10.10 10.42
CA LEU A 117 -16.66 9.65 9.03
C LEU A 117 -16.40 8.14 8.93
N LEU A 118 -15.48 7.61 9.72
CA LEU A 118 -15.10 6.19 9.69
C LEU A 118 -16.23 5.27 10.17
N THR A 119 -17.06 5.74 11.09
CA THR A 119 -18.20 4.96 11.61
C THR A 119 -19.45 5.05 10.74
N GLN A 120 -19.64 6.16 10.03
CA GLN A 120 -20.87 6.43 9.28
C GLN A 120 -20.73 6.17 7.77
N SER A 121 -19.51 6.20 7.22
CA SER A 121 -19.26 6.05 5.78
C SER A 121 -18.67 4.69 5.43
N PRO A 122 -19.16 4.02 4.37
CA PRO A 122 -18.52 2.82 3.84
C PRO A 122 -17.26 3.12 3.02
N LEU A 123 -16.90 4.39 2.85
CA LEU A 123 -15.78 4.81 2.01
C LEU A 123 -14.44 4.60 2.72
N LEU A 124 -13.42 4.27 1.95
CA LEU A 124 -12.05 4.24 2.43
C LEU A 124 -11.59 5.69 2.68
N LEU A 125 -11.20 5.97 3.91
CA LEU A 125 -10.63 7.25 4.29
C LEU A 125 -9.10 7.15 4.36
N ALA A 126 -8.40 8.06 3.72
CA ALA A 126 -6.97 8.26 3.93
C ALA A 126 -6.75 9.67 4.47
N GLY A 127 -5.99 9.81 5.55
CA GLY A 127 -5.54 11.12 6.02
C GLY A 127 -4.67 11.81 4.97
N PRO A 128 -4.52 13.14 5.03
CA PRO A 128 -3.77 13.88 4.00
C PRO A 128 -2.34 13.39 3.83
N THR A 129 -1.64 13.07 4.91
CA THR A 129 -0.27 12.53 4.87
C THR A 129 -0.26 11.11 4.29
N ALA A 130 -1.17 10.25 4.75
CA ALA A 130 -1.34 8.90 4.20
C ALA A 130 -1.70 8.95 2.72
N ALA A 131 -2.62 9.82 2.32
CA ALA A 131 -3.03 10.00 0.93
C ALA A 131 -1.87 10.47 0.04
N ALA A 132 -1.05 11.40 0.51
CA ALA A 132 0.13 11.86 -0.20
C ALA A 132 1.17 10.74 -0.39
N GLN A 133 1.43 9.95 0.66
CA GLN A 133 2.34 8.81 0.60
C GLN A 133 1.80 7.72 -0.35
N LEU A 134 0.52 7.36 -0.25
CA LEU A 134 -0.13 6.41 -1.16
C LEU A 134 -0.07 6.89 -2.61
N ALA A 135 -0.34 8.17 -2.87
CA ALA A 135 -0.27 8.74 -4.20
C ALA A 135 1.15 8.74 -4.77
N ALA A 136 2.17 8.96 -3.93
CA ALA A 136 3.57 8.86 -4.34
C ALA A 136 3.93 7.42 -4.73
N LEU A 137 3.62 6.45 -3.88
CA LEU A 137 3.83 5.03 -4.13
C LEU A 137 3.05 4.53 -5.35
N TRP A 138 1.82 5.02 -5.54
CA TRP A 138 1.01 4.69 -6.71
C TRP A 138 1.65 5.20 -7.99
N ARG A 139 2.16 6.45 -7.98
CA ARG A 139 2.88 7.02 -9.13
C ARG A 139 4.13 6.22 -9.47
N GLU A 140 4.90 5.79 -8.46
CA GLU A 140 6.06 4.91 -8.68
C GLU A 140 5.66 3.54 -9.24
N ARG A 141 4.57 2.97 -8.76
CA ARG A 141 4.13 1.63 -9.15
C ARG A 141 3.37 1.61 -10.49
N VAL A 142 2.52 2.59 -10.74
CA VAL A 142 1.78 2.77 -12.01
C VAL A 142 2.68 3.34 -13.09
N GLY A 143 3.69 4.14 -12.71
CA GLY A 143 4.74 4.61 -13.61
C GLY A 143 5.68 3.49 -14.10
N ARG A 144 5.72 2.32 -13.43
CA ARG A 144 6.44 1.14 -13.91
C ARG A 144 5.53 0.29 -14.80
N PRO A 145 5.69 0.31 -16.11
CA PRO A 145 4.90 -0.52 -16.99
C PRO A 145 5.16 -1.99 -16.66
N ARG A 146 4.07 -2.79 -16.55
CA ARG A 146 4.20 -4.23 -16.37
C ARG A 146 4.86 -4.84 -17.60
N LEU A 147 6.09 -5.25 -17.45
CA LEU A 147 6.82 -5.96 -18.48
C LEU A 147 6.41 -7.43 -18.48
N SER A 148 6.29 -8.02 -19.66
CA SER A 148 6.20 -9.47 -19.79
C SER A 148 7.58 -10.10 -19.54
N PRO A 149 7.67 -11.40 -19.17
CA PRO A 149 8.96 -12.07 -19.00
C PRO A 149 9.88 -12.01 -20.24
N ALA A 150 9.27 -11.88 -21.42
CA ALA A 150 10.03 -11.72 -22.67
C ALA A 150 10.57 -10.28 -22.85
N GLU A 151 9.87 -9.28 -22.34
CA GLU A 151 10.31 -7.87 -22.34
C GLU A 151 11.36 -7.62 -21.25
N GLU A 152 11.22 -8.25 -20.09
CA GLU A 152 12.24 -8.21 -19.01
C GLU A 152 13.57 -8.79 -19.46
N ARG A 153 13.57 -9.92 -20.18
CA ARG A 153 14.79 -10.51 -20.74
C ARG A 153 15.38 -9.70 -21.90
N LEU A 154 14.55 -9.00 -22.66
CA LEU A 154 14.99 -8.17 -23.77
C LEU A 154 15.66 -6.87 -23.32
N LEU A 155 15.13 -6.25 -22.27
CA LEU A 155 15.49 -4.90 -21.87
C LEU A 155 16.98 -4.73 -21.53
N PRO A 156 17.66 -5.62 -20.75
CA PRO A 156 19.10 -5.54 -20.52
C PRO A 156 19.91 -5.64 -21.81
N LEU A 157 19.52 -6.53 -22.72
CA LEU A 157 20.20 -6.70 -23.99
C LEU A 157 20.10 -5.48 -24.92
N LEU A 158 19.03 -4.70 -24.78
CA LEU A 158 18.92 -3.42 -25.48
C LEU A 158 19.89 -2.37 -24.91
N ALA A 159 20.30 -2.47 -23.67
CA ALA A 159 21.26 -1.56 -23.06
C ALA A 159 22.72 -1.87 -23.47
N GLU A 160 23.02 -3.06 -23.95
CA GLU A 160 24.35 -3.45 -24.49
C GLU A 160 24.52 -2.88 -25.92
N TRP A 161 24.99 -1.65 -26.05
CA TRP A 161 25.01 -0.89 -27.31
C TRP A 161 25.77 -1.51 -28.48
N ASP A 162 26.70 -2.41 -28.20
CA ASP A 162 27.49 -3.20 -29.16
C ASP A 162 26.66 -4.33 -29.80
N LEU A 163 25.53 -4.72 -29.22
CA LEU A 163 24.68 -5.76 -29.79
C LEU A 163 23.75 -5.20 -30.87
N THR A 164 23.74 -5.85 -32.04
CA THR A 164 22.73 -5.62 -33.08
C THR A 164 21.40 -6.34 -32.73
N TYR A 165 20.32 -5.95 -33.36
CA TYR A 165 19.03 -6.67 -33.20
C TYR A 165 19.11 -8.14 -33.64
N ALA A 166 19.97 -8.46 -34.59
CA ALA A 166 20.23 -9.85 -35.02
C ALA A 166 20.94 -10.63 -33.91
N ALA A 167 21.96 -10.04 -33.28
CA ALA A 167 22.69 -10.66 -32.18
C ALA A 167 21.75 -10.86 -30.95
N ILE A 168 20.93 -9.86 -30.61
CA ILE A 168 19.92 -9.96 -29.54
C ILE A 168 18.91 -11.09 -29.85
N ALA A 169 18.46 -11.18 -31.11
CA ALA A 169 17.55 -12.22 -31.56
C ALA A 169 18.14 -13.62 -31.37
N GLY A 170 19.42 -13.78 -31.72
CA GLY A 170 20.17 -15.03 -31.52
C GLY A 170 20.25 -15.42 -30.03
N ARG A 171 20.59 -14.46 -29.13
CA ARG A 171 20.63 -14.70 -27.66
C ARG A 171 19.26 -15.08 -27.07
N LEU A 172 18.19 -14.56 -27.65
CA LEU A 172 16.84 -14.82 -27.16
C LEU A 172 16.13 -16.00 -27.87
N GLY A 173 16.76 -16.62 -28.85
CA GLY A 173 16.17 -17.71 -29.65
C GLY A 173 14.94 -17.29 -30.46
N VAL A 174 14.91 -16.07 -30.99
CA VAL A 174 13.75 -15.52 -31.73
C VAL A 174 14.22 -14.88 -33.06
N ALA A 175 13.27 -14.59 -33.95
CA ALA A 175 13.59 -13.87 -35.18
C ALA A 175 13.87 -12.37 -34.92
N PRO A 176 14.76 -11.71 -35.68
CA PRO A 176 15.04 -10.28 -35.56
C PRO A 176 13.79 -9.38 -35.66
N ALA A 177 12.81 -9.78 -36.49
CA ALA A 177 11.52 -9.11 -36.60
C ALA A 177 10.74 -9.13 -35.29
N THR A 178 10.83 -10.22 -34.51
CA THR A 178 10.22 -10.36 -33.19
C THR A 178 10.84 -9.38 -32.18
N VAL A 179 12.17 -9.21 -32.23
CA VAL A 179 12.86 -8.21 -31.39
C VAL A 179 12.35 -6.81 -31.71
N LYS A 180 12.28 -6.42 -32.99
CA LYS A 180 11.72 -5.12 -33.43
C LYS A 180 10.28 -4.91 -32.95
N ALA A 181 9.45 -5.93 -33.05
CA ALA A 181 8.06 -5.87 -32.58
C ALA A 181 7.96 -5.71 -31.07
N ARG A 182 8.85 -6.37 -30.31
CA ARG A 182 8.92 -6.21 -28.83
C ARG A 182 9.42 -4.82 -28.44
N VAL A 183 10.40 -4.27 -29.15
CA VAL A 183 10.89 -2.89 -28.93
C VAL A 183 9.77 -1.87 -29.16
N ARG A 184 8.96 -2.04 -30.21
CA ARG A 184 7.79 -1.17 -30.46
C ARG A 184 6.76 -1.26 -29.32
N ARG A 185 6.47 -2.48 -28.83
CA ARG A 185 5.56 -2.67 -27.68
C ARG A 185 6.11 -2.05 -26.40
N LEU A 186 7.41 -2.21 -26.13
CA LEU A 186 8.08 -1.54 -25.00
C LEU A 186 7.98 -0.03 -25.12
N ALA A 187 8.26 0.54 -26.31
CA ALA A 187 8.14 1.97 -26.55
C ALA A 187 6.72 2.48 -26.26
N HIS A 188 5.70 1.76 -26.71
CA HIS A 188 4.30 2.09 -26.42
C HIS A 188 3.98 2.02 -24.93
N LYS A 189 4.42 0.95 -24.23
CA LYS A 189 4.25 0.81 -22.76
C LYS A 189 4.98 1.91 -21.99
N LEU A 190 6.14 2.34 -22.48
CA LEU A 190 6.94 3.40 -21.89
C LEU A 190 6.50 4.81 -22.34
N GLY A 191 5.51 4.93 -23.22
CA GLY A 191 5.03 6.23 -23.72
C GLY A 191 6.11 7.02 -24.48
N VAL A 192 7.01 6.34 -25.20
CA VAL A 192 8.11 6.96 -25.98
C VAL A 192 8.05 6.57 -27.44
N THR A 193 8.76 7.31 -28.28
CA THR A 193 8.89 6.98 -29.71
C THR A 193 9.58 5.62 -29.89
N PRO A 194 9.13 4.80 -30.87
CA PRO A 194 9.75 3.51 -31.15
C PRO A 194 11.22 3.65 -31.55
N GLY A 195 12.11 3.22 -30.68
CA GLY A 195 13.57 3.25 -30.89
C GLY A 195 14.32 2.67 -29.70
N ARG A 196 15.47 2.03 -29.98
CA ARG A 196 16.31 1.41 -28.93
C ARG A 196 16.71 2.43 -27.87
N GLY A 197 17.25 3.58 -28.31
CA GLY A 197 17.74 4.62 -27.40
C GLY A 197 16.64 5.17 -26.50
N ALA A 198 15.50 5.53 -27.09
CA ALA A 198 14.36 6.06 -26.33
C ALA A 198 13.81 5.05 -25.31
N VAL A 199 13.76 3.76 -25.69
CA VAL A 199 13.33 2.68 -24.79
C VAL A 199 14.29 2.48 -23.63
N VAL A 200 15.61 2.44 -23.90
CA VAL A 200 16.66 2.25 -22.87
C VAL A 200 16.68 3.43 -21.89
N GLU A 201 16.63 4.66 -22.42
CA GLU A 201 16.61 5.88 -21.58
C GLU A 201 15.36 5.94 -20.69
N ALA A 202 14.20 5.73 -21.27
CA ALA A 202 12.95 5.70 -20.50
C ALA A 202 12.91 4.57 -19.46
N ALA A 203 13.54 3.45 -19.74
CA ALA A 203 13.67 2.33 -18.81
C ALA A 203 14.60 2.66 -17.63
N ARG A 204 15.72 3.34 -17.88
CA ARG A 204 16.62 3.84 -16.81
C ARG A 204 15.92 4.86 -15.92
N GLN A 205 15.26 5.85 -16.49
CA GLN A 205 14.53 6.88 -15.75
C GLN A 205 13.44 6.29 -14.85
N ARG A 206 12.89 5.12 -15.19
CA ARG A 206 11.88 4.41 -14.41
C ARG A 206 12.45 3.32 -13.51
N GLY A 207 13.75 3.18 -13.43
CA GLY A 207 14.42 2.17 -12.60
C GLY A 207 14.13 0.72 -13.03
N LEU A 208 13.87 0.50 -14.34
CA LEU A 208 13.70 -0.82 -14.95
C LEU A 208 15.04 -1.40 -15.45
N LEU A 209 16.07 -0.56 -15.57
CA LEU A 209 17.45 -0.91 -15.83
C LEU A 209 18.35 -0.26 -14.79
N ALA A 210 19.42 -0.95 -14.42
CA ALA A 210 20.47 -0.33 -13.64
C ALA A 210 21.11 0.86 -14.43
N PRO A 211 21.61 1.87 -13.71
CA PRO A 211 22.27 3.03 -14.32
C PRO A 211 23.47 2.67 -15.17
#